data_4a06601a5b5fb57d7a9416fbaef193e4
#
_entry.id   4a06601a5b5fb57d7a9416fbaef193e4
#
_cell.length_a   1.000
_cell.length_b   1.000
_cell.length_c   1.000
_cell.angle_alpha   90.00
_cell.angle_beta   90.00
_cell.angle_gamma   90.00
#
_symmetry.space_group_name_H-M   'P 1'
#
loop_
_entity.id
_entity.type
_entity.pdbx_description
1 polymer ?
#
loop_
_entity_poly.entity_id
_entity_poly.type
_entity_poly.pdbx_seq_one_letter_code
_entity_poly.pdbx_strand_id
1 'polypeptide(L)'
;MYQKDGEKYFVVDSHMHYWNAAPDNWVAGAEQYAKGWIECFHAYQGLGPPETHWTIEHFQKYSEDDLMKDVFEDGHVDVAIFQPTYLTEWYKEGFNTTERNATMGERHPGKFIYNTRWDPREGQDGLKTLRRNVERYGSKGVKLYTAEWRQGSRGWTLKDPEAYRYLEACQELGIKNVHVHKGPTIWPLDKDAFDVADVDHAATDFPALNFIVEHVGLPRIEDFCFMATQEPNVYAGLSVVIGGLMYARPKFFAKVIGELLFWVGEDKMTFGSDYGIWEPKWQVEGFVDWQSPTDEEFSWAEDYPKLTTTAKKKILGLNAAKLYDIEVPAECQLEAGQGTPAAQDDAQLVSGG
;
A
#
# COMPACT_ATOMS: atom_id res chain seq x y z
N MET A 1 -7.90 -17.45 -1.76
CA MET A 1 -9.16 -17.27 -1.01
C MET A 1 -9.04 -17.84 0.38
N TYR A 2 -9.30 -17.03 1.38
CA TYR A 2 -9.33 -17.47 2.78
C TYR A 2 -10.75 -17.84 3.20
N GLN A 3 -10.91 -18.88 3.99
CA GLN A 3 -12.22 -19.31 4.49
C GLN A 3 -12.16 -19.54 5.99
N LYS A 4 -13.12 -18.96 6.73
CA LYS A 4 -13.26 -19.12 8.18
C LYS A 4 -14.72 -18.96 8.63
N ASP A 5 -15.19 -19.85 9.51
CA ASP A 5 -16.53 -19.82 10.12
C ASP A 5 -17.69 -19.72 9.10
N GLY A 6 -17.52 -20.34 7.93
CA GLY A 6 -18.48 -20.31 6.83
C GLY A 6 -18.36 -19.09 5.91
N GLU A 7 -17.57 -18.10 6.28
CA GLU A 7 -17.31 -16.91 5.48
C GLU A 7 -16.13 -17.10 4.52
N LYS A 8 -16.23 -16.52 3.32
CA LYS A 8 -15.18 -16.54 2.30
C LYS A 8 -14.67 -15.13 2.06
N TYR A 9 -13.35 -15.01 2.02
CA TYR A 9 -12.65 -13.74 1.82
C TYR A 9 -11.82 -13.84 0.54
N PHE A 10 -12.14 -13.00 -0.45
CA PHE A 10 -11.26 -12.78 -1.59
C PHE A 10 -10.16 -11.84 -1.15
N VAL A 11 -8.90 -12.28 -1.29
CA VAL A 11 -7.76 -11.54 -0.77
C VAL A 11 -6.95 -10.94 -1.91
N VAL A 12 -6.94 -9.62 -1.97
CA VAL A 12 -6.07 -8.86 -2.88
C VAL A 12 -5.00 -8.17 -2.05
N ASP A 13 -3.76 -8.61 -2.19
CA ASP A 13 -2.62 -7.93 -1.58
C ASP A 13 -2.25 -6.72 -2.45
N SER A 14 -2.68 -5.54 -2.04
CA SER A 14 -2.47 -4.31 -2.82
C SER A 14 -1.08 -3.70 -2.67
N HIS A 15 -0.21 -4.29 -1.83
CA HIS A 15 1.12 -3.76 -1.56
C HIS A 15 2.12 -4.85 -1.24
N MET A 16 2.84 -5.30 -2.26
CA MET A 16 3.91 -6.27 -2.09
C MET A 16 5.12 -5.95 -2.97
N HIS A 17 6.24 -6.57 -2.64
CA HIS A 17 7.52 -6.37 -3.27
C HIS A 17 8.20 -7.68 -3.67
N TYR A 18 9.13 -7.58 -4.63
CA TYR A 18 10.07 -8.64 -4.97
C TYR A 18 11.40 -8.02 -5.38
N TRP A 19 12.34 -8.00 -4.46
CA TRP A 19 13.58 -7.23 -4.61
C TRP A 19 14.85 -8.06 -4.73
N ASN A 20 15.94 -7.37 -5.13
CA ASN A 20 17.31 -7.82 -5.01
C ASN A 20 18.15 -6.73 -4.35
N ALA A 21 18.43 -6.89 -3.07
CA ALA A 21 19.28 -6.01 -2.29
C ALA A 21 20.62 -6.67 -1.91
N ALA A 22 20.98 -7.77 -2.57
CA ALA A 22 22.25 -8.47 -2.29
C ALA A 22 23.47 -7.60 -2.64
N PRO A 23 24.61 -7.81 -1.99
CA PRO A 23 25.82 -6.99 -2.17
C PRO A 23 26.34 -6.92 -3.59
N ASP A 24 26.11 -7.95 -4.41
CA ASP A 24 26.50 -7.98 -5.82
C ASP A 24 25.72 -6.96 -6.70
N ASN A 25 24.54 -6.54 -6.21
CA ASN A 25 23.71 -5.51 -6.84
C ASN A 25 24.04 -4.08 -6.35
N TRP A 26 24.92 -3.88 -5.39
CA TRP A 26 25.23 -2.54 -4.90
C TRP A 26 26.06 -1.73 -5.88
N VAL A 27 25.75 -0.44 -5.99
CA VAL A 27 26.51 0.52 -6.80
C VAL A 27 27.82 0.85 -6.08
N ALA A 28 28.93 0.81 -6.82
CA ALA A 28 30.24 1.16 -6.27
C ALA A 28 30.27 2.62 -5.76
N GLY A 29 30.68 2.79 -4.51
CA GLY A 29 30.69 4.09 -3.81
C GLY A 29 29.38 4.44 -3.10
N ALA A 30 28.32 3.62 -3.26
CA ALA A 30 27.05 3.79 -2.56
C ALA A 30 26.74 2.64 -1.57
N GLU A 31 27.68 1.73 -1.34
CA GLU A 31 27.49 0.51 -0.57
C GLU A 31 26.94 0.79 0.84
N GLN A 32 27.41 1.86 1.49
CA GLN A 32 26.92 2.24 2.82
C GLN A 32 25.43 2.58 2.82
N TYR A 33 24.91 3.18 1.75
CA TYR A 33 23.50 3.55 1.62
C TYR A 33 22.65 2.32 1.29
N ALA A 34 23.09 1.50 0.32
CA ALA A 34 22.42 0.25 -0.03
C ALA A 34 22.31 -0.69 1.18
N LYS A 35 23.42 -0.87 1.90
CA LYS A 35 23.48 -1.66 3.12
C LYS A 35 22.57 -1.10 4.22
N GLY A 36 22.70 0.20 4.52
CA GLY A 36 21.91 0.81 5.59
C GLY A 36 20.42 0.83 5.31
N TRP A 37 20.01 1.00 4.03
CA TRP A 37 18.63 0.86 3.61
C TRP A 37 18.07 -0.53 3.92
N ILE A 38 18.73 -1.59 3.45
CA ILE A 38 18.21 -2.96 3.60
C ILE A 38 18.27 -3.43 5.06
N GLU A 39 19.27 -3.01 5.85
CA GLU A 39 19.35 -3.32 7.27
C GLU A 39 18.24 -2.61 8.07
N CYS A 40 17.93 -1.35 7.74
CA CYS A 40 16.80 -0.62 8.32
C CYS A 40 15.48 -1.30 7.97
N PHE A 41 15.33 -1.73 6.72
CA PHE A 41 14.15 -2.41 6.23
C PHE A 41 13.96 -3.79 6.89
N HIS A 42 15.06 -4.55 7.03
CA HIS A 42 15.07 -5.83 7.74
C HIS A 42 14.68 -5.69 9.22
N ALA A 43 15.10 -4.61 9.88
CA ALA A 43 14.73 -4.38 11.27
C ALA A 43 13.21 -4.25 11.50
N TYR A 44 12.43 -3.88 10.48
CA TYR A 44 10.96 -3.85 10.55
C TYR A 44 10.35 -5.25 10.72
N GLN A 45 11.04 -6.34 10.32
CA GLN A 45 10.54 -7.70 10.61
C GLN A 45 10.30 -7.92 12.11
N GLY A 46 11.08 -7.25 12.98
CA GLY A 46 10.89 -7.29 14.42
C GLY A 46 9.52 -6.79 14.94
N LEU A 47 8.67 -6.23 14.07
CA LEU A 47 7.30 -5.89 14.38
C LEU A 47 6.31 -7.04 14.10
N GLY A 48 6.75 -8.13 13.48
CA GLY A 48 5.96 -9.34 13.22
C GLY A 48 6.31 -10.49 14.17
N PRO A 49 5.63 -11.64 14.03
CA PRO A 49 5.92 -12.84 14.82
C PRO A 49 7.37 -13.32 14.63
N PRO A 50 8.11 -13.62 15.70
CA PRO A 50 9.54 -13.99 15.60
C PRO A 50 9.81 -15.22 14.72
N GLU A 51 8.88 -16.18 14.66
CA GLU A 51 8.99 -17.38 13.85
C GLU A 51 8.94 -17.13 12.34
N THR A 52 8.53 -15.94 11.92
CA THR A 52 8.48 -15.52 10.50
C THR A 52 9.67 -14.67 10.08
N HIS A 53 10.63 -14.45 10.99
CA HIS A 53 11.79 -13.59 10.69
C HIS A 53 12.81 -14.33 9.82
N TRP A 54 13.22 -13.67 8.76
CA TRP A 54 14.28 -14.15 7.89
C TRP A 54 15.67 -13.72 8.38
N THR A 55 16.71 -14.46 7.98
CA THR A 55 18.09 -13.95 8.12
C THR A 55 18.29 -12.77 7.16
N ILE A 56 19.29 -11.91 7.45
CA ILE A 56 19.56 -10.77 6.59
C ILE A 56 19.95 -11.20 5.16
N GLU A 57 20.65 -12.32 5.00
CA GLU A 57 21.03 -12.85 3.70
C GLU A 57 19.82 -13.27 2.88
N HIS A 58 18.85 -13.96 3.51
CA HIS A 58 17.60 -14.34 2.86
C HIS A 58 16.76 -13.10 2.54
N PHE A 59 16.66 -12.15 3.47
CA PHE A 59 15.94 -10.89 3.29
C PHE A 59 16.49 -10.02 2.16
N GLN A 60 17.81 -10.01 1.98
CA GLN A 60 18.45 -9.28 0.88
C GLN A 60 18.06 -9.81 -0.50
N LYS A 61 17.82 -11.12 -0.60
CA LYS A 61 17.46 -11.77 -1.88
C LYS A 61 16.77 -13.09 -1.60
N TYR A 62 15.50 -13.15 -1.86
CA TYR A 62 14.68 -14.36 -1.79
C TYR A 62 14.27 -14.82 -3.17
N SER A 63 13.86 -16.07 -3.28
CA SER A 63 13.53 -16.69 -4.56
C SER A 63 12.08 -16.40 -4.98
N GLU A 64 11.80 -16.66 -6.25
CA GLU A 64 10.43 -16.66 -6.76
C GLU A 64 9.59 -17.78 -6.12
N ASP A 65 10.22 -18.94 -5.87
CA ASP A 65 9.55 -20.07 -5.20
C ASP A 65 9.15 -19.71 -3.76
N ASP A 66 10.03 -18.99 -3.03
CA ASP A 66 9.68 -18.47 -1.69
C ASP A 66 8.45 -17.56 -1.78
N LEU A 67 8.45 -16.62 -2.72
CA LEU A 67 7.33 -15.70 -2.89
C LEU A 67 6.04 -16.44 -3.25
N MET A 68 6.08 -17.37 -4.20
CA MET A 68 4.88 -18.11 -4.62
C MET A 68 4.31 -18.94 -3.47
N LYS A 69 5.18 -19.56 -2.69
CA LYS A 69 4.80 -20.32 -1.51
C LYS A 69 4.18 -19.42 -0.43
N ASP A 70 4.90 -18.39 -0.03
CA ASP A 70 4.51 -17.55 1.11
C ASP A 70 3.26 -16.70 0.83
N VAL A 71 3.11 -16.21 -0.41
CA VAL A 71 2.01 -15.33 -0.77
C VAL A 71 0.76 -16.11 -1.22
N PHE A 72 0.94 -17.07 -2.13
CA PHE A 72 -0.20 -17.72 -2.80
C PHE A 72 -0.56 -19.09 -2.26
N GLU A 73 0.43 -19.91 -1.86
CA GLU A 73 0.15 -21.24 -1.36
C GLU A 73 -0.25 -21.18 0.12
N ASP A 74 0.57 -20.53 0.95
CA ASP A 74 0.35 -20.44 2.40
C ASP A 74 -0.38 -19.15 2.80
N GLY A 75 -0.18 -18.06 2.05
CA GLY A 75 -0.57 -16.68 2.40
C GLY A 75 -2.01 -16.29 2.12
N HIS A 76 -2.81 -17.20 1.53
CA HIS A 76 -4.22 -16.97 1.19
C HIS A 76 -4.51 -15.89 0.14
N VAL A 77 -3.48 -15.28 -0.48
CA VAL A 77 -3.65 -14.22 -1.47
C VAL A 77 -4.14 -14.79 -2.80
N ASP A 78 -5.15 -14.18 -3.37
CA ASP A 78 -5.70 -14.55 -4.68
C ASP A 78 -5.00 -13.80 -5.81
N VAL A 79 -4.81 -12.48 -5.62
CA VAL A 79 -4.15 -11.57 -6.55
C VAL A 79 -3.23 -10.64 -5.77
N ALA A 80 -2.04 -10.39 -6.29
CA ALA A 80 -1.06 -9.48 -5.70
C ALA A 80 -0.73 -8.30 -6.63
N ILE A 81 -0.57 -7.10 -6.07
CA ILE A 81 -0.23 -5.88 -6.80
C ILE A 81 1.19 -5.46 -6.42
N PHE A 82 2.10 -5.52 -7.38
CA PHE A 82 3.47 -5.09 -7.18
C PHE A 82 3.62 -3.58 -7.07
N GLN A 83 4.38 -3.16 -6.06
CA GLN A 83 4.69 -1.78 -5.77
C GLN A 83 6.19 -1.52 -5.95
N PRO A 84 6.63 -0.92 -7.08
CA PRO A 84 8.05 -0.74 -7.37
C PRO A 84 8.70 0.37 -6.53
N THR A 85 10.00 0.17 -6.23
CA THR A 85 10.90 1.14 -5.63
C THR A 85 12.27 0.93 -6.25
N TYR A 86 12.79 1.91 -6.99
CA TYR A 86 13.93 1.64 -7.87
C TYR A 86 15.29 1.83 -7.21
N LEU A 87 15.55 2.95 -6.56
CA LEU A 87 16.80 3.25 -5.87
C LEU A 87 18.05 2.97 -6.73
N THR A 88 18.04 3.38 -7.99
CA THR A 88 19.07 3.05 -8.98
C THR A 88 20.43 3.69 -8.71
N GLU A 89 20.50 4.69 -7.82
CA GLU A 89 21.79 5.23 -7.36
C GLU A 89 22.47 4.34 -6.30
N TRP A 90 21.74 3.36 -5.75
CA TRP A 90 22.27 2.43 -4.74
C TRP A 90 22.33 0.99 -5.23
N TYR A 91 21.42 0.61 -6.15
CA TYR A 91 21.30 -0.75 -6.71
C TYR A 91 21.42 -0.71 -8.23
N LYS A 92 22.41 -1.41 -8.81
CA LYS A 92 22.77 -1.41 -10.23
C LYS A 92 21.60 -1.78 -11.15
N GLU A 93 20.84 -2.80 -10.78
CA GLU A 93 19.66 -3.29 -11.50
C GLU A 93 18.34 -2.73 -10.90
N GLY A 94 18.46 -1.76 -9.99
CA GLY A 94 17.37 -1.32 -9.13
C GLY A 94 17.10 -2.28 -7.97
N PHE A 95 16.38 -1.79 -6.97
CA PHE A 95 16.00 -2.57 -5.78
C PHE A 95 14.82 -3.50 -6.07
N ASN A 96 13.67 -2.93 -6.42
CA ASN A 96 12.42 -3.60 -6.72
C ASN A 96 11.79 -2.93 -7.94
N THR A 97 12.00 -3.47 -9.14
CA THR A 97 11.63 -2.81 -10.39
C THR A 97 10.43 -3.44 -11.06
N THR A 98 9.66 -2.65 -11.82
CA THR A 98 8.52 -3.13 -12.61
C THR A 98 8.98 -4.19 -13.63
N GLU A 99 10.11 -3.99 -14.26
CA GLU A 99 10.66 -4.89 -15.27
C GLU A 99 10.93 -6.29 -14.69
N ARG A 100 11.50 -6.36 -13.49
CA ARG A 100 11.74 -7.63 -12.80
C ARG A 100 10.42 -8.32 -12.43
N ASN A 101 9.50 -7.58 -11.87
CA ASN A 101 8.23 -8.13 -11.41
C ASN A 101 7.37 -8.61 -12.59
N ALA A 102 7.37 -7.89 -13.71
CA ALA A 102 6.61 -8.25 -14.90
C ALA A 102 7.06 -9.60 -15.49
N THR A 103 8.37 -9.89 -15.49
CA THR A 103 8.87 -11.20 -15.97
C THR A 103 8.38 -12.38 -15.13
N MET A 104 8.17 -12.16 -13.83
CA MET A 104 7.58 -13.18 -12.95
C MET A 104 6.10 -13.41 -13.30
N GLY A 105 5.35 -12.37 -13.56
CA GLY A 105 3.95 -12.50 -13.91
C GLY A 105 3.67 -13.19 -15.26
N GLU A 106 4.60 -13.11 -16.21
CA GLU A 106 4.53 -13.91 -17.44
C GLU A 106 4.52 -15.43 -17.14
N ARG A 107 5.19 -15.83 -16.05
CA ARG A 107 5.24 -17.25 -15.61
C ARG A 107 4.03 -17.66 -14.77
N HIS A 108 3.38 -16.70 -14.11
CA HIS A 108 2.23 -16.94 -13.22
C HIS A 108 1.03 -16.08 -13.63
N PRO A 109 0.39 -16.37 -14.78
CA PRO A 109 -0.69 -15.56 -15.32
C PRO A 109 -1.89 -15.48 -14.36
N GLY A 110 -2.44 -14.28 -14.22
CA GLY A 110 -3.60 -14.01 -13.36
C GLY A 110 -3.29 -13.83 -11.87
N LYS A 111 -2.03 -14.04 -11.44
CA LYS A 111 -1.62 -13.87 -10.05
C LYS A 111 -1.19 -12.44 -9.72
N PHE A 112 -0.68 -11.71 -10.69
CA PHE A 112 -0.05 -10.43 -10.46
C PHE A 112 -0.61 -9.30 -11.31
N ILE A 113 -0.68 -8.11 -10.70
CA ILE A 113 -0.87 -6.82 -11.35
C ILE A 113 0.38 -5.99 -11.10
N TYR A 114 0.81 -5.24 -12.12
CA TYR A 114 2.04 -4.46 -12.02
C TYR A 114 1.71 -2.98 -12.02
N ASN A 115 2.13 -2.29 -10.97
CA ASN A 115 2.26 -0.86 -11.04
C ASN A 115 3.63 -0.50 -11.63
N THR A 116 3.67 0.59 -12.36
CA THR A 116 4.92 1.24 -12.74
C THR A 116 5.22 2.39 -11.78
N ARG A 117 6.26 3.15 -12.05
CA ARG A 117 6.62 4.32 -11.26
C ARG A 117 6.97 5.49 -12.16
N TRP A 118 7.03 6.66 -11.57
CA TRP A 118 7.69 7.82 -12.15
C TRP A 118 8.35 8.67 -11.06
N ASP A 119 9.30 9.51 -11.48
CA ASP A 119 9.97 10.51 -10.66
C ASP A 119 10.02 11.80 -11.48
N PRO A 120 9.45 12.92 -11.00
CA PRO A 120 9.35 14.15 -11.79
C PRO A 120 10.70 14.72 -12.16
N ARG A 121 11.75 14.40 -11.41
CA ARG A 121 13.13 14.82 -11.68
C ARG A 121 13.74 14.16 -12.92
N GLU A 122 13.08 13.16 -13.48
CA GLU A 122 13.46 12.52 -14.76
C GLU A 122 12.98 13.32 -15.99
N GLY A 123 12.13 14.32 -15.81
CA GLY A 123 11.65 15.21 -16.86
C GLY A 123 11.03 14.44 -18.05
N GLN A 124 11.34 14.85 -19.27
CA GLN A 124 10.76 14.26 -20.48
C GLN A 124 11.12 12.77 -20.70
N ASP A 125 12.28 12.34 -20.26
CA ASP A 125 12.70 10.93 -20.46
C ASP A 125 11.97 10.01 -19.49
N GLY A 126 11.65 10.47 -18.29
CA GLY A 126 10.77 9.77 -17.37
C GLY A 126 9.36 9.62 -17.92
N LEU A 127 8.78 10.67 -18.54
CA LEU A 127 7.47 10.58 -19.21
C LEU A 127 7.45 9.55 -20.34
N LYS A 128 8.50 9.48 -21.16
CA LYS A 128 8.64 8.44 -22.19
C LYS A 128 8.69 7.04 -21.56
N THR A 129 9.43 6.91 -20.47
CA THR A 129 9.54 5.65 -19.74
C THR A 129 8.20 5.22 -19.15
N LEU A 130 7.45 6.15 -18.53
CA LEU A 130 6.10 5.89 -18.03
C LEU A 130 5.20 5.34 -19.14
N ARG A 131 5.10 6.04 -20.28
CA ARG A 131 4.28 5.62 -21.43
C ARG A 131 4.68 4.22 -21.92
N ARG A 132 5.97 3.99 -22.13
CA ARG A 132 6.49 2.68 -22.55
C ARG A 132 6.15 1.57 -21.55
N ASN A 133 6.27 1.80 -20.25
CA ASN A 133 6.02 0.79 -19.24
C ASN A 133 4.51 0.48 -19.11
N VAL A 134 3.65 1.47 -19.23
CA VAL A 134 2.19 1.26 -19.27
C VAL A 134 1.82 0.40 -20.48
N GLU A 135 2.33 0.75 -21.68
CA GLU A 135 2.07 -0.01 -22.91
C GLU A 135 2.61 -1.44 -22.84
N ARG A 136 3.86 -1.60 -22.38
CA ARG A 136 4.56 -2.89 -22.38
C ARG A 136 4.05 -3.86 -21.35
N TYR A 137 3.73 -3.37 -20.15
CA TYR A 137 3.40 -4.21 -18.98
C TYR A 137 1.93 -4.15 -18.60
N GLY A 138 1.11 -3.37 -19.28
CA GLY A 138 -0.31 -3.22 -18.97
C GLY A 138 -0.55 -2.66 -17.55
N SER A 139 0.36 -1.77 -17.08
CA SER A 139 0.26 -1.21 -15.72
C SER A 139 -1.05 -0.47 -15.51
N LYS A 140 -1.78 -0.80 -14.45
CA LYS A 140 -3.07 -0.19 -14.09
C LYS A 140 -2.93 0.90 -13.02
N GLY A 141 -1.75 1.05 -12.44
CA GLY A 141 -1.45 2.04 -11.44
C GLY A 141 0.03 2.43 -11.45
N VAL A 142 0.34 3.40 -10.62
CA VAL A 142 1.71 3.84 -10.34
C VAL A 142 1.98 3.77 -8.85
N LYS A 143 3.24 3.46 -8.48
CA LYS A 143 3.77 3.60 -7.13
C LYS A 143 4.79 4.73 -7.10
N LEU A 144 4.56 5.67 -6.20
CA LEU A 144 5.41 6.81 -5.99
C LEU A 144 6.16 6.66 -4.67
N TYR A 145 7.47 6.73 -4.76
CA TYR A 145 8.35 6.80 -3.62
C TYR A 145 8.95 8.21 -3.56
N THR A 146 8.21 9.15 -2.99
CA THR A 146 8.54 10.59 -2.99
C THR A 146 9.86 10.89 -2.29
N ALA A 147 10.31 10.00 -1.43
CA ALA A 147 11.58 10.09 -0.72
C ALA A 147 12.79 9.54 -1.50
N GLU A 148 12.61 9.00 -2.71
CA GLU A 148 13.69 8.35 -3.45
C GLU A 148 14.90 9.27 -3.62
N TRP A 149 16.11 8.73 -3.31
CA TRP A 149 17.38 9.43 -3.47
C TRP A 149 17.77 9.52 -4.94
N ARG A 150 18.00 10.75 -5.42
CA ARG A 150 18.41 11.00 -6.80
C ARG A 150 19.25 12.27 -6.92
N GLN A 151 20.41 12.19 -7.55
CA GLN A 151 21.31 13.30 -7.82
C GLN A 151 21.64 14.14 -6.55
N GLY A 152 21.85 13.45 -5.42
CA GLY A 152 22.07 14.08 -4.12
C GLY A 152 20.83 14.70 -3.46
N SER A 153 19.70 14.76 -4.13
CA SER A 153 18.41 15.11 -3.55
C SER A 153 17.83 13.94 -2.75
N ARG A 154 17.14 14.25 -1.66
CA ARG A 154 16.55 13.28 -0.75
C ARG A 154 15.03 13.13 -0.91
N GLY A 155 14.49 13.55 -2.02
CA GLY A 155 13.07 13.45 -2.27
C GLY A 155 12.52 14.57 -3.15
N TRP A 156 11.21 14.49 -3.35
CA TRP A 156 10.39 15.43 -4.09
C TRP A 156 8.97 15.41 -3.49
N THR A 157 8.09 16.28 -3.97
CA THR A 157 6.74 16.44 -3.45
C THR A 157 5.71 16.43 -4.58
N LEU A 158 4.50 15.95 -4.32
CA LEU A 158 3.39 16.03 -5.27
C LEU A 158 3.00 17.48 -5.61
N LYS A 159 3.45 18.47 -4.82
CA LYS A 159 3.25 19.91 -5.12
C LYS A 159 4.21 20.45 -6.18
N ASP A 160 5.23 19.69 -6.59
CA ASP A 160 6.17 20.12 -7.61
C ASP A 160 5.45 20.24 -8.97
N PRO A 161 5.62 21.34 -9.74
CA PRO A 161 4.93 21.50 -11.03
C PRO A 161 5.22 20.38 -12.03
N GLU A 162 6.43 19.80 -11.99
CA GLU A 162 6.78 18.65 -12.83
C GLU A 162 6.01 17.38 -12.42
N ALA A 163 5.65 17.22 -11.13
CA ALA A 163 4.82 16.09 -10.69
C ALA A 163 3.42 16.16 -11.32
N TYR A 164 2.84 17.35 -11.45
CA TYR A 164 1.54 17.55 -12.09
C TYR A 164 1.52 17.08 -13.54
N ARG A 165 2.59 17.31 -14.30
CA ARG A 165 2.72 16.82 -15.68
C ARG A 165 2.67 15.29 -15.78
N TYR A 166 3.19 14.59 -14.74
CA TYR A 166 3.11 13.13 -14.66
C TYR A 166 1.72 12.66 -14.24
N LEU A 167 1.04 13.37 -13.36
CA LEU A 167 -0.35 13.06 -13.01
C LEU A 167 -1.28 13.27 -14.21
N GLU A 168 -1.10 14.33 -14.99
CA GLU A 168 -1.78 14.54 -16.28
C GLU A 168 -1.52 13.36 -17.23
N ALA A 169 -0.25 12.95 -17.38
CA ALA A 169 0.11 11.81 -18.22
C ALA A 169 -0.51 10.49 -17.72
N CYS A 170 -0.66 10.28 -16.41
CA CYS A 170 -1.39 9.14 -15.86
C CYS A 170 -2.84 9.13 -16.33
N GLN A 171 -3.55 10.26 -16.25
CA GLN A 171 -4.93 10.36 -16.74
C GLN A 171 -5.02 10.08 -18.25
N GLU A 172 -4.13 10.67 -19.07
CA GLU A 172 -4.06 10.43 -20.53
C GLU A 172 -3.86 8.95 -20.87
N LEU A 173 -3.09 8.22 -20.06
CA LEU A 173 -2.79 6.80 -20.22
C LEU A 173 -3.87 5.87 -19.63
N GLY A 174 -4.92 6.41 -19.03
CA GLY A 174 -5.96 5.63 -18.39
C GLY A 174 -5.56 5.01 -17.03
N ILE A 175 -4.43 5.43 -16.46
CA ILE A 175 -4.05 5.06 -15.10
C ILE A 175 -4.95 5.84 -14.14
N LYS A 176 -5.58 5.10 -13.22
CA LYS A 176 -6.45 5.69 -12.20
C LYS A 176 -5.86 5.64 -10.79
N ASN A 177 -4.99 4.68 -10.50
CA ASN A 177 -4.52 4.39 -9.15
C ASN A 177 -3.10 4.89 -8.94
N VAL A 178 -2.93 5.80 -7.98
CA VAL A 178 -1.65 6.43 -7.62
C VAL A 178 -1.35 6.06 -6.18
N HIS A 179 -0.50 5.07 -5.98
CA HIS A 179 -0.01 4.69 -4.66
C HIS A 179 1.14 5.61 -4.26
N VAL A 180 1.05 6.22 -3.10
CA VAL A 180 2.07 7.15 -2.60
C VAL A 180 2.59 6.66 -1.25
N HIS A 181 3.89 6.41 -1.15
CA HIS A 181 4.52 6.03 0.11
C HIS A 181 4.54 7.22 1.08
N LYS A 182 3.76 7.15 2.15
CA LYS A 182 3.68 8.15 3.22
C LYS A 182 3.55 7.42 4.55
N GLY A 183 4.61 7.35 5.30
CA GLY A 183 4.56 6.58 6.53
C GLY A 183 5.92 6.41 7.18
N PRO A 184 6.25 5.24 7.74
CA PRO A 184 7.51 5.07 8.45
C PRO A 184 8.70 5.50 7.62
N THR A 185 9.52 6.36 8.21
CA THR A 185 10.71 6.89 7.55
C THR A 185 11.83 5.86 7.55
N ILE A 186 12.64 5.84 6.48
CA ILE A 186 13.73 4.88 6.33
C ILE A 186 15.04 5.65 6.09
N TRP A 187 16.07 5.31 6.88
CA TRP A 187 17.41 5.87 6.69
C TRP A 187 17.97 5.51 5.30
N PRO A 188 18.63 6.43 4.58
CA PRO A 188 19.01 7.79 4.97
C PRO A 188 18.09 8.88 4.35
N LEU A 189 16.84 8.56 4.03
CA LEU A 189 15.94 9.41 3.27
C LEU A 189 15.39 10.57 4.10
N ASP A 190 14.97 11.65 3.41
CA ASP A 190 14.42 12.84 4.06
C ASP A 190 13.01 12.54 4.60
N LYS A 191 12.83 12.70 5.91
CA LYS A 191 11.55 12.48 6.58
C LYS A 191 10.42 13.35 6.04
N ASP A 192 10.72 14.55 5.55
CA ASP A 192 9.69 15.48 5.08
C ASP A 192 9.04 15.02 3.77
N ALA A 193 9.74 14.20 2.97
CA ALA A 193 9.18 13.57 1.78
C ALA A 193 8.16 12.45 2.10
N PHE A 194 8.08 12.00 3.36
CA PHE A 194 7.09 11.02 3.83
C PHE A 194 5.82 11.69 4.40
N ASP A 195 5.76 13.02 4.46
CA ASP A 195 4.59 13.74 4.94
C ASP A 195 3.41 13.61 3.99
N VAL A 196 2.20 13.45 4.53
CA VAL A 196 0.96 13.29 3.74
C VAL A 196 0.44 14.60 3.14
N ALA A 197 0.89 15.74 3.63
CA ALA A 197 0.33 17.06 3.30
C ALA A 197 0.48 17.48 1.83
N ASP A 198 1.29 16.77 1.03
CA ASP A 198 1.41 17.05 -0.40
C ASP A 198 0.36 16.31 -1.24
N VAL A 199 -0.35 15.34 -0.68
CA VAL A 199 -1.41 14.60 -1.36
C VAL A 199 -2.68 15.44 -1.53
N ASP A 200 -3.00 16.29 -0.56
CA ASP A 200 -4.22 17.10 -0.50
C ASP A 200 -4.50 17.86 -1.81
N HIS A 201 -3.60 18.74 -2.22
CA HIS A 201 -3.78 19.51 -3.45
C HIS A 201 -3.82 18.63 -4.71
N ALA A 202 -3.01 17.56 -4.75
CA ALA A 202 -3.03 16.64 -5.88
C ALA A 202 -4.37 15.89 -5.98
N ALA A 203 -4.95 15.50 -4.85
CA ALA A 203 -6.26 14.84 -4.82
C ALA A 203 -7.38 15.78 -5.28
N THR A 204 -7.39 17.04 -4.82
CA THR A 204 -8.35 18.06 -5.24
C THR A 204 -8.24 18.36 -6.74
N ASP A 205 -7.00 18.55 -7.25
CA ASP A 205 -6.77 18.96 -8.65
C ASP A 205 -6.94 17.82 -9.66
N PHE A 206 -6.80 16.55 -9.20
CA PHE A 206 -6.95 15.36 -10.03
C PHE A 206 -8.07 14.42 -9.53
N PRO A 207 -9.34 14.84 -9.53
CA PRO A 207 -10.46 14.08 -8.95
C PRO A 207 -10.75 12.75 -9.69
N ALA A 208 -10.19 12.55 -10.89
CA ALA A 208 -10.30 11.30 -11.64
C ALA A 208 -9.22 10.26 -11.26
N LEU A 209 -8.24 10.64 -10.44
CA LEU A 209 -7.22 9.73 -9.90
C LEU A 209 -7.58 9.33 -8.48
N ASN A 210 -7.33 8.07 -8.12
CA ASN A 210 -7.41 7.58 -6.76
C ASN A 210 -6.02 7.63 -6.13
N PHE A 211 -5.87 8.30 -5.01
CA PHE A 211 -4.62 8.38 -4.26
C PHE A 211 -4.65 7.39 -3.10
N ILE A 212 -3.94 6.28 -3.22
CA ILE A 212 -3.80 5.28 -2.17
C ILE A 212 -2.58 5.67 -1.33
N VAL A 213 -2.82 6.20 -0.13
CA VAL A 213 -1.78 6.65 0.79
C VAL A 213 -1.30 5.45 1.58
N GLU A 214 -0.15 4.92 1.18
CA GLU A 214 0.45 3.76 1.81
C GLU A 214 0.97 4.08 3.20
N HIS A 215 0.65 3.19 4.16
CA HIS A 215 1.02 3.29 5.57
C HIS A 215 0.35 4.46 6.32
N VAL A 216 -0.66 5.10 5.69
CA VAL A 216 -1.55 6.12 6.28
C VAL A 216 -0.84 7.21 7.10
N GLY A 217 0.35 7.63 6.66
CA GLY A 217 1.12 8.67 7.33
C GLY A 217 1.71 8.27 8.70
N LEU A 218 1.72 6.97 9.06
CA LEU A 218 2.24 6.52 10.36
C LEU A 218 3.62 7.12 10.69
N PRO A 219 3.86 7.49 11.95
CA PRO A 219 2.98 7.33 13.11
C PRO A 219 1.94 8.45 13.30
N ARG A 220 1.84 9.43 12.38
CA ARG A 220 0.97 10.62 12.47
C ARG A 220 -0.36 10.38 11.76
N ILE A 221 -1.12 9.39 12.25
CA ILE A 221 -2.39 8.97 11.66
C ILE A 221 -3.42 10.12 11.59
N GLU A 222 -3.40 11.03 12.55
CA GLU A 222 -4.31 12.17 12.61
C GLU A 222 -4.13 13.11 11.41
N ASP A 223 -2.91 13.34 10.93
CA ASP A 223 -2.64 14.15 9.73
C ASP A 223 -3.28 13.53 8.48
N PHE A 224 -3.20 12.19 8.36
CA PHE A 224 -3.85 11.46 7.27
C PHE A 224 -5.38 11.54 7.36
N CYS A 225 -5.97 11.26 8.51
CA CYS A 225 -7.42 11.32 8.73
C CYS A 225 -7.96 12.72 8.45
N PHE A 226 -7.26 13.76 8.92
CA PHE A 226 -7.63 15.16 8.69
C PHE A 226 -7.73 15.50 7.20
N MET A 227 -6.79 15.05 6.38
CA MET A 227 -6.82 15.23 4.93
C MET A 227 -7.88 14.33 4.27
N ALA A 228 -7.89 13.03 4.58
CA ALA A 228 -8.74 12.04 3.90
C ALA A 228 -10.24 12.23 4.13
N THR A 229 -10.62 12.98 5.17
CA THR A 229 -12.01 13.33 5.48
C THR A 229 -12.64 14.17 4.36
N GLN A 230 -11.89 15.11 3.79
CA GLN A 230 -12.42 16.01 2.74
C GLN A 230 -12.18 15.46 1.32
N GLU A 231 -11.22 14.54 1.11
CA GLU A 231 -10.83 14.06 -0.21
C GLU A 231 -11.53 12.74 -0.56
N PRO A 232 -12.53 12.75 -1.46
CA PRO A 232 -13.33 11.55 -1.78
C PRO A 232 -12.52 10.48 -2.52
N ASN A 233 -11.43 10.85 -3.17
CA ASN A 233 -10.55 10.00 -3.97
C ASN A 233 -9.25 9.61 -3.24
N VAL A 234 -9.16 9.85 -1.93
CA VAL A 234 -8.05 9.40 -1.09
C VAL A 234 -8.43 8.11 -0.36
N TYR A 235 -7.56 7.11 -0.44
CA TYR A 235 -7.71 5.78 0.11
C TYR A 235 -6.61 5.48 1.12
N ALA A 236 -6.91 4.67 2.12
CA ALA A 236 -5.97 4.19 3.14
C ALA A 236 -5.34 2.85 2.72
N GLY A 237 -4.04 2.85 2.38
CA GLY A 237 -3.25 1.62 2.21
C GLY A 237 -2.78 1.11 3.56
N LEU A 238 -3.25 -0.07 3.99
CA LEU A 238 -3.05 -0.59 5.33
C LEU A 238 -1.80 -1.46 5.51
N SER A 239 -0.91 -1.52 4.52
CA SER A 239 0.41 -2.11 4.73
C SER A 239 1.12 -1.40 5.91
N VAL A 240 1.93 -2.12 6.68
CA VAL A 240 2.45 -1.70 7.99
C VAL A 240 1.38 -1.60 9.10
N VAL A 241 0.18 -1.12 8.82
CA VAL A 241 -0.88 -1.07 9.83
C VAL A 241 -1.23 -2.49 10.28
N ILE A 242 -1.59 -3.36 9.34
CA ILE A 242 -1.93 -4.76 9.65
C ILE A 242 -0.64 -5.54 9.94
N GLY A 243 0.37 -5.45 9.06
CA GLY A 243 1.62 -6.19 9.20
C GLY A 243 2.45 -5.81 10.43
N GLY A 244 2.60 -4.51 10.71
CA GLY A 244 3.48 -4.07 11.79
C GLY A 244 2.77 -3.82 13.12
N LEU A 245 1.60 -3.18 13.11
CA LEU A 245 0.98 -2.73 14.37
C LEU A 245 0.09 -3.79 15.03
N MET A 246 -0.60 -4.62 14.26
CA MET A 246 -1.55 -5.61 14.80
C MET A 246 -0.87 -6.54 15.81
N TYR A 247 0.34 -7.01 15.49
CA TYR A 247 1.13 -7.85 16.37
C TYR A 247 1.92 -7.06 17.43
N ALA A 248 2.73 -6.09 17.00
CA ALA A 248 3.67 -5.42 17.91
C ALA A 248 3.00 -4.39 18.84
N ARG A 249 1.89 -3.77 18.42
CA ARG A 249 1.22 -2.69 19.17
C ARG A 249 -0.31 -2.81 19.12
N PRO A 250 -0.90 -3.90 19.62
CA PRO A 250 -2.33 -4.21 19.44
C PRO A 250 -3.28 -3.12 19.94
N LYS A 251 -2.94 -2.42 21.02
CA LYS A 251 -3.75 -1.28 21.53
C LYS A 251 -3.72 -0.08 20.58
N PHE A 252 -2.54 0.21 20.00
CA PHE A 252 -2.42 1.28 19.03
C PHE A 252 -3.07 0.90 17.69
N PHE A 253 -2.95 -0.36 17.28
CA PHE A 253 -3.66 -0.90 16.12
C PHE A 253 -5.18 -0.71 16.26
N ALA A 254 -5.74 -1.05 17.41
CA ALA A 254 -7.17 -0.88 17.68
C ALA A 254 -7.60 0.59 17.53
N LYS A 255 -6.81 1.53 18.06
CA LYS A 255 -7.07 2.96 17.90
C LYS A 255 -6.99 3.37 16.42
N VAL A 256 -5.93 2.97 15.71
CA VAL A 256 -5.75 3.32 14.29
C VAL A 256 -6.90 2.80 13.43
N ILE A 257 -7.35 1.55 13.62
CA ILE A 257 -8.51 1.01 12.88
C ILE A 257 -9.79 1.77 13.24
N GLY A 258 -9.99 2.13 14.50
CA GLY A 258 -11.12 2.95 14.92
C GLY A 258 -11.16 4.32 14.24
N GLU A 259 -10.03 5.05 14.24
CA GLU A 259 -9.90 6.35 13.57
C GLU A 259 -10.17 6.24 12.06
N LEU A 260 -9.58 5.22 11.41
CA LEU A 260 -9.77 5.02 9.98
C LEU A 260 -11.23 4.66 9.63
N LEU A 261 -11.88 3.81 10.41
CA LEU A 261 -13.30 3.49 10.21
C LEU A 261 -14.19 4.71 10.40
N PHE A 262 -13.87 5.58 11.35
CA PHE A 262 -14.64 6.79 11.65
C PHE A 262 -14.46 7.89 10.57
N TRP A 263 -13.22 8.22 10.21
CA TRP A 263 -12.93 9.35 9.32
C TRP A 263 -12.93 9.00 7.83
N VAL A 264 -12.52 7.77 7.48
CA VAL A 264 -12.30 7.33 6.09
C VAL A 264 -13.41 6.38 5.63
N GLY A 265 -13.86 5.50 6.54
CA GLY A 265 -14.87 4.49 6.25
C GLY A 265 -14.30 3.23 5.59
N GLU A 266 -15.02 2.12 5.74
CA GLU A 266 -14.59 0.79 5.29
C GLU A 266 -14.43 0.64 3.78
N ASP A 267 -15.05 1.52 2.97
CA ASP A 267 -15.04 1.47 1.50
C ASP A 267 -13.77 2.06 0.88
N LYS A 268 -12.97 2.79 1.65
CA LYS A 268 -11.74 3.44 1.19
C LYS A 268 -10.47 2.89 1.87
N MET A 269 -10.48 1.65 2.30
CA MET A 269 -9.34 0.99 2.95
C MET A 269 -8.94 -0.25 2.16
N THR A 270 -7.64 -0.48 1.95
CA THR A 270 -7.11 -1.64 1.22
C THR A 270 -6.05 -2.38 2.02
N PHE A 271 -6.10 -3.71 1.98
CA PHE A 271 -5.08 -4.58 2.54
C PHE A 271 -3.81 -4.56 1.69
N GLY A 272 -2.66 -4.56 2.32
CA GLY A 272 -1.36 -4.81 1.74
C GLY A 272 -0.47 -5.48 2.79
N SER A 273 0.24 -6.54 2.40
CA SER A 273 1.09 -7.28 3.33
C SER A 273 2.44 -6.62 3.59
N ASP A 274 2.91 -5.81 2.64
CA ASP A 274 4.31 -5.36 2.57
C ASP A 274 5.31 -6.54 2.46
N TYR A 275 4.89 -7.62 1.77
CA TYR A 275 5.78 -8.74 1.47
C TYR A 275 6.99 -8.26 0.66
N GLY A 276 8.16 -8.59 0.88
CA GLY A 276 9.05 -9.40 1.67
C GLY A 276 9.42 -8.87 3.05
N ILE A 277 8.74 -7.85 3.64
CA ILE A 277 9.00 -7.57 5.05
C ILE A 277 8.26 -8.61 5.89
N TRP A 278 6.99 -8.86 5.60
CA TRP A 278 6.14 -9.79 6.36
C TRP A 278 5.35 -10.71 5.43
N GLU A 279 5.22 -11.95 5.85
CA GLU A 279 4.36 -12.93 5.18
C GLU A 279 2.87 -12.58 5.34
N PRO A 280 2.03 -12.71 4.30
CA PRO A 280 0.61 -12.35 4.39
C PRO A 280 -0.22 -13.31 5.25
N LYS A 281 0.18 -14.58 5.41
CA LYS A 281 -0.59 -15.61 6.11
C LYS A 281 -1.11 -15.15 7.46
N TRP A 282 -0.21 -14.85 8.38
CA TRP A 282 -0.58 -14.46 9.74
C TRP A 282 -1.31 -13.13 9.80
N GLN A 283 -1.09 -12.27 8.82
CA GLN A 283 -1.79 -10.98 8.70
C GLN A 283 -3.26 -11.18 8.34
N VAL A 284 -3.55 -11.99 7.33
CA VAL A 284 -4.91 -12.32 6.88
C VAL A 284 -5.67 -13.06 7.98
N GLU A 285 -5.06 -14.12 8.53
CA GLU A 285 -5.65 -14.93 9.62
C GLU A 285 -5.92 -14.06 10.85
N GLY A 286 -4.92 -13.31 11.30
CA GLY A 286 -5.02 -12.41 12.45
C GLY A 286 -6.04 -11.29 12.25
N PHE A 287 -6.11 -10.68 11.07
CA PHE A 287 -7.08 -9.62 10.78
C PHE A 287 -8.53 -10.14 10.74
N VAL A 288 -8.74 -11.32 10.19
CA VAL A 288 -10.07 -11.96 10.21
C VAL A 288 -10.48 -12.32 11.65
N ASP A 289 -9.53 -12.78 12.47
CA ASP A 289 -9.80 -13.13 13.88
C ASP A 289 -9.97 -11.91 14.77
N TRP A 290 -9.35 -10.80 14.42
CA TRP A 290 -9.37 -9.61 15.25
C TRP A 290 -10.80 -9.10 15.48
N GLN A 291 -11.09 -8.74 16.72
CA GLN A 291 -12.37 -8.14 17.13
C GLN A 291 -12.14 -6.72 17.61
N SER A 292 -13.06 -5.82 17.25
CA SER A 292 -13.05 -4.47 17.82
C SER A 292 -13.18 -4.54 19.34
N PRO A 293 -12.36 -3.78 20.09
CA PRO A 293 -12.38 -3.81 21.55
C PRO A 293 -13.74 -3.39 22.11
N THR A 294 -13.99 -3.77 23.36
CA THR A 294 -15.13 -3.38 24.17
C THR A 294 -14.74 -2.27 25.14
N ASP A 295 -15.72 -1.58 25.75
CA ASP A 295 -15.47 -0.55 26.76
C ASP A 295 -14.87 -1.08 28.05
N GLU A 296 -15.09 -2.37 28.34
CA GLU A 296 -14.41 -3.03 29.46
C GLU A 296 -12.89 -3.09 29.23
N GLU A 297 -12.46 -3.19 27.94
CA GLU A 297 -11.05 -3.19 27.58
C GLU A 297 -10.48 -1.78 27.45
N PHE A 298 -11.23 -0.87 26.81
CA PHE A 298 -10.84 0.53 26.60
C PHE A 298 -12.06 1.45 26.67
N SER A 299 -12.00 2.46 27.53
CA SER A 299 -13.09 3.44 27.75
C SER A 299 -13.48 4.28 26.53
N TRP A 300 -12.69 4.23 25.46
CA TRP A 300 -12.93 4.94 24.19
C TRP A 300 -13.51 4.02 23.09
N ALA A 301 -13.72 2.74 23.36
CA ALA A 301 -14.08 1.77 22.31
C ALA A 301 -15.49 1.97 21.74
N GLU A 302 -16.41 2.58 22.50
CA GLU A 302 -17.76 2.93 22.00
C GLU A 302 -17.74 4.12 21.03
N ASP A 303 -16.71 4.95 21.08
CA ASP A 303 -16.60 6.12 20.21
C ASP A 303 -16.35 5.76 18.74
N TYR A 304 -15.94 4.52 18.44
CA TYR A 304 -15.56 4.10 17.10
C TYR A 304 -16.50 3.05 16.49
N PRO A 305 -16.67 3.11 15.15
CA PRO A 305 -17.36 2.04 14.43
C PRO A 305 -16.65 0.70 14.63
N LYS A 306 -17.44 -0.38 14.65
CA LYS A 306 -16.87 -1.74 14.80
C LYS A 306 -16.44 -2.31 13.46
N LEU A 307 -15.31 -3.04 13.45
CA LEU A 307 -14.84 -3.77 12.27
C LEU A 307 -15.71 -5.02 12.06
N THR A 308 -16.66 -4.93 11.15
CA THR A 308 -17.61 -6.00 10.82
C THR A 308 -16.99 -7.02 9.87
N THR A 309 -17.61 -8.20 9.70
CA THR A 309 -17.24 -9.17 8.67
C THR A 309 -17.30 -8.55 7.27
N THR A 310 -18.30 -7.73 6.99
CA THR A 310 -18.42 -6.98 5.72
C THR A 310 -17.23 -6.04 5.52
N ALA A 311 -16.86 -5.27 6.53
CA ALA A 311 -15.70 -4.38 6.47
C ALA A 311 -14.41 -5.17 6.22
N LYS A 312 -14.21 -6.32 6.89
CA LYS A 312 -13.06 -7.20 6.65
C LYS A 312 -12.99 -7.69 5.22
N LYS A 313 -14.12 -8.13 4.62
CA LYS A 313 -14.19 -8.55 3.20
C LYS A 313 -13.83 -7.41 2.26
N LYS A 314 -14.35 -6.20 2.50
CA LYS A 314 -14.04 -5.00 1.71
C LYS A 314 -12.56 -4.68 1.78
N ILE A 315 -11.99 -4.61 2.97
CA ILE A 315 -10.59 -4.24 3.22
C ILE A 315 -9.63 -5.29 2.65
N LEU A 316 -9.89 -6.59 2.88
CA LEU A 316 -9.00 -7.66 2.43
C LEU A 316 -8.94 -7.81 0.90
N GLY A 317 -10.01 -7.42 0.17
CA GLY A 317 -9.96 -7.62 -1.28
C GLY A 317 -10.95 -6.83 -2.10
N LEU A 318 -12.21 -6.65 -1.67
CA LEU A 318 -13.25 -6.11 -2.54
C LEU A 318 -12.97 -4.65 -2.96
N ASN A 319 -12.39 -3.83 -2.08
CA ASN A 319 -12.03 -2.44 -2.40
C ASN A 319 -10.89 -2.39 -3.43
N ALA A 320 -9.82 -3.17 -3.23
CA ALA A 320 -8.73 -3.25 -4.19
C ALA A 320 -9.21 -3.86 -5.53
N ALA A 321 -10.08 -4.87 -5.48
CA ALA A 321 -10.67 -5.45 -6.68
C ALA A 321 -11.47 -4.40 -7.49
N LYS A 322 -12.24 -3.53 -6.83
CA LYS A 322 -12.95 -2.42 -7.46
C LYS A 322 -11.99 -1.40 -8.07
N LEU A 323 -10.91 -1.03 -7.37
CA LEU A 323 -9.92 -0.06 -7.87
C LEU A 323 -9.17 -0.55 -9.11
N TYR A 324 -8.95 -1.86 -9.22
CA TYR A 324 -8.14 -2.48 -10.27
C TYR A 324 -8.94 -3.27 -11.30
N ASP A 325 -10.28 -3.20 -11.27
CA ASP A 325 -11.18 -3.94 -12.14
C ASP A 325 -10.88 -5.46 -12.12
N ILE A 326 -10.69 -6.04 -10.91
CA ILE A 326 -10.45 -7.47 -10.71
C ILE A 326 -11.81 -8.18 -10.55
N GLU A 327 -11.99 -9.27 -11.26
CA GLU A 327 -13.19 -10.09 -11.13
C GLU A 327 -13.19 -10.84 -9.79
N VAL A 328 -14.25 -10.62 -9.00
CA VAL A 328 -14.42 -11.26 -7.69
C VAL A 328 -15.31 -12.49 -7.87
N PRO A 329 -14.89 -13.69 -7.42
CA PRO A 329 -15.72 -14.89 -7.45
C PRO A 329 -17.09 -14.65 -6.77
N ALA A 330 -18.15 -15.22 -7.36
CA ALA A 330 -19.53 -14.99 -6.89
C ALA A 330 -19.72 -15.32 -5.40
N GLU A 331 -19.04 -16.35 -4.92
CA GLU A 331 -19.09 -16.79 -3.51
C GLU A 331 -18.35 -15.87 -2.53
N CYS A 332 -17.60 -14.89 -3.03
CA CYS A 332 -16.91 -13.86 -2.21
C CYS A 332 -17.56 -12.48 -2.32
N GLN A 333 -18.57 -12.33 -3.19
CA GLN A 333 -19.32 -11.07 -3.30
C GLN A 333 -20.20 -10.86 -2.05
N LEU A 334 -20.47 -9.61 -1.74
CA LEU A 334 -21.43 -9.28 -0.68
C LEU A 334 -22.86 -9.59 -1.15
N GLU A 335 -23.69 -10.09 -0.25
CA GLU A 335 -25.11 -10.25 -0.54
C GLU A 335 -25.80 -8.90 -0.82
N ALA A 336 -26.75 -8.88 -1.72
CA ALA A 336 -27.49 -7.67 -2.03
C ALA A 336 -28.20 -7.13 -0.77
N GLY A 337 -27.81 -5.92 -0.33
CA GLY A 337 -28.31 -5.27 0.87
C GLY A 337 -27.31 -5.21 2.04
N GLN A 338 -26.15 -5.83 1.95
CA GLN A 338 -25.06 -5.71 2.95
C GLN A 338 -24.10 -4.53 2.65
N GLY A 339 -24.39 -3.71 1.63
CA GLY A 339 -23.68 -2.46 1.40
C GLY A 339 -24.09 -1.44 2.46
N THR A 340 -23.16 -0.60 2.91
CA THR A 340 -23.42 0.55 3.81
C THR A 340 -24.61 1.34 3.25
N PRO A 341 -25.61 1.74 4.08
CA PRO A 341 -26.61 2.70 3.62
C PRO A 341 -25.88 3.93 3.08
N ALA A 342 -26.26 4.37 1.86
CA ALA A 342 -25.75 5.62 1.32
C ALA A 342 -25.84 6.67 2.44
N ALA A 343 -24.77 7.41 2.69
CA ALA A 343 -24.77 8.53 3.61
C ALA A 343 -26.02 9.34 3.31
N GLN A 344 -26.88 9.47 4.30
CA GLN A 344 -28.06 10.33 4.17
C GLN A 344 -27.52 11.70 3.76
N ASP A 345 -28.08 12.26 2.68
CA ASP A 345 -27.90 13.65 2.29
C ASP A 345 -28.39 14.55 3.45
N ASP A 346 -27.55 14.73 4.47
CA ASP A 346 -27.71 15.76 5.48
C ASP A 346 -27.21 17.12 4.95
N ALA A 347 -27.74 17.50 3.77
CA ALA A 347 -27.73 18.89 3.29
C ALA A 347 -28.77 19.73 4.05
N GLN A 348 -28.82 19.63 5.38
CA GLN A 348 -29.74 20.46 6.22
C GLN A 348 -29.08 21.01 7.48
N LEU A 349 -27.84 21.42 7.46
CA LEU A 349 -27.24 22.10 8.62
C LEU A 349 -26.54 23.43 8.27
N VAL A 350 -27.00 24.18 7.24
CA VAL A 350 -26.68 25.62 7.10
C VAL A 350 -27.86 26.37 6.49
N SER A 351 -28.97 26.51 7.24
CA SER A 351 -29.92 27.59 7.04
C SER A 351 -30.65 27.87 8.36
N GLY A 352 -30.11 28.80 9.12
CA GLY A 352 -30.80 29.28 10.33
C GLY A 352 -29.89 30.05 11.27
N GLY A 353 -29.80 31.36 11.10
CA GLY A 353 -29.32 32.26 12.11
C GLY A 353 -28.34 33.31 11.61
#